data_b0a3ee083fb397c20338f74b38406ca9
#
_entry.id   b0a3ee083fb397c20338f74b38406ca9
#
_cell.length_a   1.000
_cell.length_b   1.000
_cell.length_c   1.000
_cell.angle_alpha   90.00
_cell.angle_beta   90.00
_cell.angle_gamma   90.00
#
_symmetry.space_group_name_H-M   'P 1'
#
loop_
_entity.id
_entity.type
_entity.pdbx_description
1 polymer ?
#
loop_
_entity_poly.entity_id
_entity_poly.type
_entity_poly.pdbx_seq_one_letter_code
_entity_poly.pdbx_strand_id
1 'polypeptide(L)'
;MDNETVSKNFIEQIIDKDIEEGHCQKVVTRFPPEPNGYLHIGHAKSILLNYGLAKEYNGQFNMRFDDTNPTKEKVEFVDSIKKDVEWLGAKWNGDVLFASNYFPQMYEAAIRLIKKGKAYVDDLSAEEIRQYRGTLTEPGKESPYRERSVEENLKLFEEMKEGKYADGEKVLRAKIDMASPNINMRDPIIYRVAHMTHHRTGDEWCIYPMYDFAHPIEDAVEGITHSICTLEFEDHRPLYDWVIIETGYKTSLEENPKQIEFAKLYLTNVVTGKRYIKKLVEDGVVDGWDDPRLVSIAALRRRGFTPESIKMFVDLVGVTKAQGSVEYPMLEYCIREDLKLKVKRMMAILDPVKLVIDNYPEDQVEYMDVANNQENPEMGTRKVPFTKELYIEREDFMEEPPKKYFRMFPGNEVRLMNAYYVTCTGVDKDENGNITCIHCTYDPETKGGNFTGRKVKGTIHWVSASRGINAEVRLYDNIVDEEKGVYNEDGSMNINPNSLTILKNCVLEPELANARPEDRFQFVRNGYFCVDNKDSKGNVLVFNRIVSLKSSFKLQK
;
A
#
# COMPACT_ATOMS: atom_id res chain seq x y z
N MET A 1 12.79 -19.31 29.59
CA MET A 1 12.38 -18.37 28.54
C MET A 1 13.55 -18.32 27.58
N ASP A 2 13.48 -19.18 26.58
CA ASP A 2 14.52 -19.26 25.56
C ASP A 2 14.41 -18.01 24.70
N ASN A 3 15.44 -17.16 24.74
CA ASN A 3 15.63 -16.12 23.77
C ASN A 3 15.85 -16.81 22.41
N GLU A 4 14.79 -17.00 21.65
CA GLU A 4 14.94 -17.22 20.22
C GLU A 4 15.65 -15.99 19.65
N THR A 5 16.92 -16.11 19.41
CA THR A 5 17.70 -15.14 18.66
C THR A 5 17.08 -15.09 17.26
N VAL A 6 16.29 -14.05 16.98
CA VAL A 6 15.77 -13.80 15.64
C VAL A 6 16.97 -13.69 14.71
N SER A 7 17.02 -14.56 13.71
CA SER A 7 18.12 -14.58 12.75
C SER A 7 18.14 -13.25 11.98
N LYS A 8 19.28 -12.55 12.04
CA LYS A 8 19.48 -11.30 11.29
C LYS A 8 19.43 -11.54 9.79
N ASN A 9 18.75 -10.65 9.08
CA ASN A 9 18.73 -10.67 7.62
C ASN A 9 20.12 -10.25 7.05
N PHE A 10 20.31 -10.42 5.75
CA PHE A 10 21.61 -10.16 5.12
C PHE A 10 22.02 -8.67 5.17
N ILE A 11 21.08 -7.73 5.21
CA ILE A 11 21.38 -6.29 5.33
C ILE A 11 21.89 -5.97 6.74
N GLU A 12 21.24 -6.50 7.77
CA GLU A 12 21.69 -6.39 9.16
C GLU A 12 23.09 -6.97 9.33
N GLN A 13 23.40 -8.10 8.69
CA GLN A 13 24.73 -8.71 8.72
C GLN A 13 25.79 -7.80 8.05
N ILE A 14 25.45 -7.13 6.94
CA ILE A 14 26.34 -6.15 6.30
C ILE A 14 26.59 -4.94 7.22
N ILE A 15 25.55 -4.43 7.85
CA ILE A 15 25.65 -3.29 8.78
C ILE A 15 26.52 -3.66 9.99
N ASP A 16 26.29 -4.84 10.58
CA ASP A 16 27.09 -5.31 11.72
C ASP A 16 28.58 -5.38 11.36
N LYS A 17 28.89 -5.95 10.20
CA LYS A 17 30.26 -6.04 9.68
C LYS A 17 30.89 -4.65 9.49
N ASP A 18 30.15 -3.70 8.89
CA ASP A 18 30.65 -2.34 8.67
C ASP A 18 30.91 -1.60 10.00
N ILE A 19 30.12 -1.86 11.03
CA ILE A 19 30.35 -1.31 12.39
C ILE A 19 31.58 -1.95 13.03
N GLU A 20 31.70 -3.28 12.98
CA GLU A 20 32.83 -4.03 13.55
C GLU A 20 34.18 -3.65 12.90
N GLU A 21 34.19 -3.44 11.59
CA GLU A 21 35.37 -3.03 10.82
C GLU A 21 35.67 -1.52 10.89
N GLY A 22 34.79 -0.74 11.56
CA GLY A 22 34.96 0.71 11.75
C GLY A 22 34.61 1.57 10.53
N HIS A 23 33.97 0.98 9.51
CA HIS A 23 33.51 1.70 8.30
C HIS A 23 32.26 2.56 8.59
N CYS A 24 31.51 2.26 9.64
CA CYS A 24 30.31 2.95 10.02
C CYS A 24 30.26 3.21 11.53
N GLN A 25 30.18 4.49 11.93
CA GLN A 25 30.00 4.88 13.33
C GLN A 25 28.52 5.08 13.69
N LYS A 26 27.73 5.54 12.72
CA LYS A 26 26.30 5.79 12.87
C LYS A 26 25.59 5.38 11.58
N VAL A 27 24.60 4.51 11.70
CA VAL A 27 23.80 4.07 10.56
C VAL A 27 22.88 5.19 10.11
N VAL A 28 22.95 5.55 8.83
CA VAL A 28 22.07 6.54 8.19
C VAL A 28 21.47 5.92 6.96
N THR A 29 20.14 5.81 6.96
CA THR A 29 19.35 5.32 5.84
C THR A 29 18.43 6.42 5.30
N ARG A 30 17.78 6.19 4.17
CA ARG A 30 16.84 7.16 3.57
C ARG A 30 15.75 6.47 2.79
N PHE A 31 14.65 7.18 2.62
CA PHE A 31 13.63 6.89 1.63
C PHE A 31 13.60 8.04 0.61
N PRO A 32 13.98 7.77 -0.68
CA PRO A 32 14.16 8.81 -1.70
C PRO A 32 13.10 8.73 -2.81
N PRO A 33 11.80 8.98 -2.55
CA PRO A 33 10.79 8.88 -3.59
C PRO A 33 10.88 10.02 -4.60
N GLU A 34 10.59 9.71 -5.88
CA GLU A 34 10.26 10.74 -6.86
C GLU A 34 8.86 11.31 -6.58
N PRO A 35 8.67 12.65 -6.55
CA PRO A 35 7.35 13.24 -6.30
C PRO A 35 6.47 13.25 -7.57
N ASN A 36 6.25 12.08 -8.17
CA ASN A 36 5.60 11.87 -9.47
C ASN A 36 4.38 10.93 -9.40
N GLY A 37 3.89 10.59 -8.22
CA GLY A 37 2.71 9.73 -8.02
C GLY A 37 2.53 9.28 -6.58
N TYR A 38 1.46 8.54 -6.36
CA TYR A 38 1.11 7.99 -5.05
C TYR A 38 1.94 6.75 -4.70
N LEU A 39 2.24 6.60 -3.40
CA LEU A 39 2.92 5.41 -2.88
C LEU A 39 1.97 4.21 -2.85
N HIS A 40 2.54 3.01 -2.98
CA HIS A 40 1.83 1.73 -2.88
C HIS A 40 2.52 0.79 -1.89
N ILE A 41 1.93 -0.39 -1.66
CA ILE A 41 2.39 -1.40 -0.70
C ILE A 41 3.88 -1.77 -0.88
N GLY A 42 4.42 -1.74 -2.09
CA GLY A 42 5.84 -1.97 -2.34
C GLY A 42 6.74 -0.90 -1.74
N HIS A 43 6.31 0.36 -1.77
CA HIS A 43 7.01 1.47 -1.10
C HIS A 43 6.95 1.34 0.42
N ALA A 44 5.84 0.84 0.97
CA ALA A 44 5.71 0.60 2.41
C ALA A 44 6.80 -0.36 2.92
N LYS A 45 7.13 -1.41 2.17
CA LYS A 45 8.24 -2.32 2.49
C LYS A 45 9.58 -1.56 2.58
N SER A 46 9.89 -0.71 1.60
CA SER A 46 11.12 0.08 1.60
C SER A 46 11.19 1.09 2.74
N ILE A 47 10.08 1.79 3.02
CA ILE A 47 9.99 2.77 4.12
C ILE A 47 10.22 2.09 5.46
N LEU A 48 9.49 1.00 5.73
CA LEU A 48 9.57 0.29 7.00
C LEU A 48 10.93 -0.40 7.20
N LEU A 49 11.55 -0.90 6.13
CA LEU A 49 12.91 -1.46 6.18
C LEU A 49 13.94 -0.39 6.54
N ASN A 50 13.98 0.72 5.82
CA ASN A 50 14.96 1.79 6.06
C ASN A 50 14.78 2.44 7.44
N TYR A 51 13.53 2.74 7.82
CA TYR A 51 13.21 3.27 9.14
C TYR A 51 13.51 2.27 10.26
N GLY A 52 13.15 1.00 10.06
CA GLY A 52 13.39 -0.07 11.04
C GLY A 52 14.88 -0.26 11.33
N LEU A 53 15.72 -0.31 10.30
CA LEU A 53 17.18 -0.41 10.44
C LEU A 53 17.75 0.81 11.17
N ALA A 54 17.37 2.02 10.78
CA ALA A 54 17.83 3.23 11.49
C ALA A 54 17.45 3.19 12.97
N LYS A 55 16.25 2.76 13.30
CA LYS A 55 15.76 2.64 14.68
C LYS A 55 16.51 1.55 15.47
N GLU A 56 16.73 0.38 14.88
CA GLU A 56 17.42 -0.76 15.51
C GLU A 56 18.86 -0.42 15.88
N TYR A 57 19.56 0.28 14.99
CA TYR A 57 20.94 0.69 15.19
C TYR A 57 21.11 2.08 15.83
N ASN A 58 20.07 2.65 16.45
CA ASN A 58 20.08 4.01 17.01
C ASN A 58 20.65 5.07 16.05
N GLY A 59 20.37 4.88 14.78
CA GLY A 59 20.86 5.68 13.67
C GLY A 59 19.92 6.81 13.28
N GLN A 60 19.91 7.12 11.98
CA GLN A 60 19.13 8.21 11.41
C GLN A 60 18.42 7.74 10.12
N PHE A 61 17.18 8.14 9.96
CA PHE A 61 16.37 7.93 8.77
C PHE A 61 16.05 9.27 8.11
N ASN A 62 16.47 9.46 6.87
CA ASN A 62 16.24 10.67 6.11
C ASN A 62 15.07 10.51 5.15
N MET A 63 14.32 11.59 4.97
CA MET A 63 13.31 11.72 3.92
C MET A 63 13.84 12.67 2.84
N ARG A 64 14.09 12.15 1.62
CA ARG A 64 14.58 12.95 0.49
C ARG A 64 13.70 12.74 -0.72
N PHE A 65 13.17 13.79 -1.29
CA PHE A 65 12.53 13.75 -2.59
C PHE A 65 13.58 13.81 -3.71
N ASP A 66 13.57 12.80 -4.57
CA ASP A 66 14.34 12.84 -5.82
C ASP A 66 13.56 13.65 -6.85
N ASP A 67 13.78 14.95 -6.83
CA ASP A 67 13.16 15.94 -7.71
C ASP A 67 14.10 16.43 -8.80
N THR A 68 14.89 15.51 -9.37
CA THR A 68 15.84 15.80 -10.45
C THR A 68 15.18 15.98 -11.82
N ASN A 69 13.96 15.46 -12.01
CA ASN A 69 13.26 15.49 -13.29
C ASN A 69 12.12 16.51 -13.31
N PRO A 70 12.30 17.70 -13.96
CA PRO A 70 11.31 18.78 -13.92
C PRO A 70 9.99 18.44 -14.64
N THR A 71 9.93 17.38 -15.45
CA THR A 71 8.75 17.07 -16.28
C THR A 71 7.62 16.38 -15.54
N LYS A 72 7.87 15.80 -14.38
CA LYS A 72 6.95 14.85 -13.74
C LYS A 72 6.55 15.22 -12.31
N GLU A 73 7.13 16.26 -11.76
CA GLU A 73 7.07 16.58 -10.32
C GLU A 73 5.91 17.52 -10.01
N LYS A 74 5.15 17.21 -8.94
CA LYS A 74 4.04 18.02 -8.46
C LYS A 74 4.06 18.12 -6.94
N VAL A 75 3.76 19.30 -6.41
CA VAL A 75 3.66 19.58 -4.96
C VAL A 75 2.62 18.67 -4.29
N GLU A 76 1.51 18.37 -4.96
CA GLU A 76 0.46 17.47 -4.49
C GLU A 76 1.01 16.11 -4.05
N PHE A 77 1.95 15.56 -4.82
CA PHE A 77 2.54 14.26 -4.49
C PHE A 77 3.49 14.34 -3.29
N VAL A 78 4.20 15.45 -3.12
CA VAL A 78 5.07 15.68 -1.95
C VAL A 78 4.26 15.56 -0.66
N ASP A 79 3.12 16.25 -0.57
CA ASP A 79 2.27 16.24 0.62
C ASP A 79 1.63 14.87 0.87
N SER A 80 1.17 14.22 -0.20
CA SER A 80 0.60 12.86 -0.10
C SER A 80 1.64 11.85 0.39
N ILE A 81 2.87 11.89 -0.14
CA ILE A 81 3.96 10.99 0.24
C ILE A 81 4.36 11.20 1.70
N LYS A 82 4.50 12.44 2.16
CA LYS A 82 4.79 12.76 3.57
C LYS A 82 3.73 12.17 4.49
N LYS A 83 2.46 12.39 4.17
CA LYS A 83 1.32 11.84 4.92
C LYS A 83 1.35 10.31 4.98
N ASP A 84 1.71 9.65 3.90
CA ASP A 84 1.78 8.20 3.84
C ASP A 84 2.93 7.64 4.68
N VAL A 85 4.10 8.27 4.66
CA VAL A 85 5.25 7.89 5.50
C VAL A 85 4.92 8.05 6.99
N GLU A 86 4.31 9.18 7.36
CA GLU A 86 3.85 9.44 8.75
C GLU A 86 2.78 8.43 9.19
N TRP A 87 1.83 8.12 8.32
CA TRP A 87 0.78 7.14 8.61
C TRP A 87 1.34 5.74 8.86
N LEU A 88 2.40 5.34 8.15
CA LEU A 88 3.10 4.07 8.41
C LEU A 88 3.86 4.07 9.74
N GLY A 89 3.92 5.19 10.44
CA GLY A 89 4.63 5.35 11.72
C GLY A 89 6.12 5.64 11.57
N ALA A 90 6.61 5.85 10.35
CA ALA A 90 8.00 6.22 10.10
C ALA A 90 8.21 7.72 10.34
N LYS A 91 9.25 8.04 11.12
CA LYS A 91 9.61 9.42 11.44
C LYS A 91 11.00 9.69 10.92
N TRP A 92 11.13 10.64 10.01
CA TRP A 92 12.43 11.09 9.54
C TRP A 92 13.09 12.07 10.50
N ASN A 93 14.41 12.15 10.41
CA ASN A 93 15.23 13.05 11.21
C ASN A 93 15.45 14.37 10.45
N GLY A 94 15.36 15.49 11.17
CA GLY A 94 15.56 16.81 10.58
C GLY A 94 14.46 17.21 9.58
N ASP A 95 14.85 18.06 8.64
CA ASP A 95 13.96 18.55 7.59
C ASP A 95 13.81 17.55 6.44
N VAL A 96 12.74 17.70 5.68
CA VAL A 96 12.59 17.01 4.39
C VAL A 96 13.61 17.56 3.41
N LEU A 97 14.38 16.67 2.80
CA LEU A 97 15.44 16.99 1.86
C LEU A 97 14.94 16.87 0.42
N PHE A 98 15.61 17.56 -0.49
CA PHE A 98 15.31 17.53 -1.91
C PHE A 98 16.60 17.42 -2.72
N ALA A 99 16.61 16.60 -3.76
CA ALA A 99 17.74 16.46 -4.66
C ALA A 99 18.13 17.80 -5.30
N SER A 100 17.15 18.64 -5.61
CA SER A 100 17.36 19.99 -6.16
C SER A 100 18.17 20.93 -5.25
N ASN A 101 18.23 20.66 -3.93
CA ASN A 101 19.10 21.42 -3.03
C ASN A 101 20.59 21.20 -3.35
N TYR A 102 20.93 20.11 -4.01
CA TYR A 102 22.31 19.69 -4.31
C TYR A 102 22.71 19.93 -5.77
N PHE A 103 21.90 20.59 -6.56
CA PHE A 103 22.24 20.91 -7.95
C PHE A 103 23.58 21.65 -8.11
N PRO A 104 23.94 22.64 -7.26
CA PRO A 104 25.28 23.23 -7.31
C PRO A 104 26.41 22.21 -7.07
N GLN A 105 26.28 21.34 -6.07
CA GLN A 105 27.28 20.31 -5.78
C GLN A 105 27.41 19.27 -6.89
N MET A 106 26.27 18.89 -7.53
CA MET A 106 26.26 18.00 -8.68
C MET A 106 26.96 18.63 -9.89
N TYR A 107 26.72 19.91 -10.14
CA TYR A 107 27.41 20.65 -11.19
C TYR A 107 28.94 20.69 -10.97
N GLU A 108 29.37 21.02 -9.75
CA GLU A 108 30.78 21.01 -9.37
C GLU A 108 31.41 19.59 -9.48
N ALA A 109 30.65 18.56 -9.14
CA ALA A 109 31.10 17.17 -9.31
C ALA A 109 31.29 16.82 -10.80
N ALA A 110 30.40 17.27 -11.69
CA ALA A 110 30.54 17.10 -13.12
C ALA A 110 31.79 17.84 -13.66
N ILE A 111 32.04 19.07 -13.19
CA ILE A 111 33.26 19.82 -13.52
C ILE A 111 34.53 19.05 -13.09
N ARG A 112 34.52 18.42 -11.90
CA ARG A 112 35.63 17.57 -11.46
C ARG A 112 35.89 16.40 -12.38
N LEU A 113 34.81 15.71 -12.85
CA LEU A 113 34.93 14.62 -13.82
C LEU A 113 35.53 15.09 -15.15
N ILE A 114 35.09 16.22 -15.67
CA ILE A 114 35.64 16.82 -16.93
C ILE A 114 37.13 17.11 -16.76
N LYS A 115 37.53 17.75 -15.65
CA LYS A 115 38.93 18.09 -15.36
C LYS A 115 39.82 16.87 -15.25
N LYS A 116 39.28 15.73 -14.79
CA LYS A 116 39.97 14.44 -14.74
C LYS A 116 39.99 13.72 -16.09
N GLY A 117 39.36 14.24 -17.13
CA GLY A 117 39.16 13.53 -18.39
C GLY A 117 38.21 12.33 -18.30
N LYS A 118 37.29 12.33 -17.33
CA LYS A 118 36.33 11.28 -17.04
C LYS A 118 34.90 11.61 -17.49
N ALA A 119 34.69 12.73 -18.14
CA ALA A 119 33.43 13.13 -18.77
C ALA A 119 33.68 13.99 -20.01
N TYR A 120 32.77 13.91 -20.95
CA TYR A 120 32.84 14.68 -22.20
C TYR A 120 31.43 15.08 -22.65
N VAL A 121 31.36 16.23 -23.34
CA VAL A 121 30.14 16.71 -24.00
C VAL A 121 29.98 15.97 -25.33
N ASP A 122 28.81 15.43 -25.57
CA ASP A 122 28.47 14.67 -26.77
C ASP A 122 27.37 15.37 -27.56
N ASP A 123 27.55 15.49 -28.87
CA ASP A 123 26.59 16.10 -29.79
C ASP A 123 25.69 15.06 -30.48
N LEU A 124 25.87 13.77 -30.19
CA LEU A 124 25.00 12.73 -30.70
C LEU A 124 23.59 12.88 -30.11
N SER A 125 22.59 12.67 -30.95
CA SER A 125 21.20 12.58 -30.51
C SER A 125 20.94 11.38 -29.61
N ALA A 126 19.84 11.38 -28.88
CA ALA A 126 19.44 10.22 -28.04
C ALA A 126 19.34 8.91 -28.85
N GLU A 127 18.85 8.98 -30.09
CA GLU A 127 18.75 7.83 -30.98
C GLU A 127 20.12 7.32 -31.41
N GLU A 128 21.03 8.21 -31.80
CA GLU A 128 22.40 7.86 -32.16
C GLU A 128 23.14 7.27 -30.96
N ILE A 129 23.02 7.84 -29.77
CA ILE A 129 23.62 7.28 -28.53
C ILE A 129 23.09 5.86 -28.27
N ARG A 130 21.79 5.63 -28.47
CA ARG A 130 21.21 4.28 -28.32
C ARG A 130 21.83 3.29 -29.31
N GLN A 131 22.01 3.68 -30.58
CA GLN A 131 22.65 2.86 -31.60
C GLN A 131 24.12 2.59 -31.28
N TYR A 132 24.89 3.61 -30.88
CA TYR A 132 26.30 3.49 -30.49
C TYR A 132 26.52 2.63 -29.25
N ARG A 133 25.55 2.61 -28.33
CA ARG A 133 25.64 1.82 -27.09
C ARG A 133 25.71 0.30 -27.34
N GLY A 134 25.20 -0.18 -28.47
CA GLY A 134 25.15 -1.60 -28.79
C GLY A 134 24.08 -2.35 -28.02
N THR A 135 24.24 -3.66 -27.89
CA THR A 135 23.30 -4.59 -27.25
C THR A 135 23.97 -5.37 -26.11
N LEU A 136 23.22 -6.23 -25.45
CA LEU A 136 23.78 -7.13 -24.41
C LEU A 136 24.85 -8.09 -24.99
N THR A 137 24.76 -8.44 -26.27
CA THR A 137 25.67 -9.40 -26.95
C THR A 137 26.69 -8.73 -27.86
N GLU A 138 26.51 -7.43 -28.18
CA GLU A 138 27.39 -6.66 -29.03
C GLU A 138 27.95 -5.45 -28.26
N PRO A 139 29.29 -5.21 -28.31
CA PRO A 139 29.88 -4.05 -27.66
C PRO A 139 29.39 -2.75 -28.30
N GLY A 140 29.47 -1.66 -27.55
CA GLY A 140 29.20 -0.34 -28.06
C GLY A 140 30.34 0.21 -28.92
N LYS A 141 30.07 1.33 -29.59
CA LYS A 141 31.02 2.13 -30.36
C LYS A 141 31.29 3.44 -29.63
N GLU A 142 32.53 3.89 -29.66
CA GLU A 142 32.90 5.19 -29.12
C GLU A 142 32.30 6.33 -29.97
N SER A 143 31.84 7.37 -29.28
CA SER A 143 31.36 8.59 -29.93
C SER A 143 32.52 9.33 -30.65
N PRO A 144 32.27 9.98 -31.80
CA PRO A 144 33.26 10.83 -32.43
C PRO A 144 33.72 12.01 -31.54
N TYR A 145 32.93 12.35 -30.53
CA TYR A 145 33.20 13.48 -29.62
C TYR A 145 33.89 13.05 -28.32
N ARG A 146 34.16 11.75 -28.14
CA ARG A 146 34.70 11.17 -26.92
C ARG A 146 36.08 11.70 -26.54
N GLU A 147 36.88 12.07 -27.53
CA GLU A 147 38.26 12.53 -27.37
C GLU A 147 38.41 14.07 -27.42
N ARG A 148 37.31 14.83 -27.22
CA ARG A 148 37.38 16.27 -27.02
C ARG A 148 38.30 16.63 -25.85
N SER A 149 39.04 17.75 -25.97
CA SER A 149 39.93 18.21 -24.91
C SER A 149 39.14 18.61 -23.64
N VAL A 150 39.84 18.61 -22.51
CA VAL A 150 39.25 19.04 -21.23
C VAL A 150 38.76 20.50 -21.34
N GLU A 151 39.53 21.36 -21.96
CA GLU A 151 39.21 22.78 -22.13
C GLU A 151 37.94 22.97 -22.98
N GLU A 152 37.82 22.24 -24.06
CA GLU A 152 36.64 22.28 -24.93
C GLU A 152 35.39 21.75 -24.17
N ASN A 153 35.51 20.63 -23.47
CA ASN A 153 34.41 20.07 -22.68
C ASN A 153 33.95 21.03 -21.57
N LEU A 154 34.88 21.68 -20.85
CA LEU A 154 34.53 22.69 -19.83
C LEU A 154 33.74 23.83 -20.42
N LYS A 155 34.21 24.38 -21.57
CA LYS A 155 33.52 25.46 -22.28
C LYS A 155 32.13 25.05 -22.73
N LEU A 156 32.00 23.91 -23.37
CA LEU A 156 30.71 23.40 -23.87
C LEU A 156 29.72 23.14 -22.71
N PHE A 157 30.20 22.60 -21.60
CA PHE A 157 29.33 22.32 -20.44
C PHE A 157 28.86 23.61 -19.76
N GLU A 158 29.70 24.65 -19.68
CA GLU A 158 29.29 25.98 -19.23
C GLU A 158 28.25 26.59 -20.16
N GLU A 159 28.45 26.50 -21.48
CA GLU A 159 27.49 26.97 -22.49
C GLU A 159 26.16 26.21 -22.43
N MET A 160 26.16 24.89 -22.09
CA MET A 160 24.94 24.15 -21.83
C MET A 160 24.18 24.72 -20.63
N LYS A 161 24.87 25.05 -19.52
CA LYS A 161 24.26 25.67 -18.33
C LYS A 161 23.72 27.06 -18.64
N GLU A 162 24.38 27.81 -19.48
CA GLU A 162 23.95 29.18 -19.93
C GLU A 162 22.75 29.15 -20.90
N GLY A 163 22.28 27.97 -21.29
CA GLY A 163 21.11 27.79 -22.16
C GLY A 163 21.38 28.06 -23.65
N LYS A 164 22.63 27.94 -24.09
CA LYS A 164 23.00 28.18 -25.50
C LYS A 164 22.60 27.09 -26.47
N TYR A 165 22.17 25.92 -25.95
CA TYR A 165 21.81 24.75 -26.75
C TYR A 165 20.36 24.36 -26.52
N ALA A 166 19.72 23.84 -27.58
CA ALA A 166 18.37 23.31 -27.52
C ALA A 166 18.31 21.96 -26.80
N ASP A 167 17.11 21.58 -26.36
CA ASP A 167 16.84 20.26 -25.77
C ASP A 167 17.26 19.14 -26.73
N GLY A 168 18.05 18.19 -26.23
CA GLY A 168 18.54 17.07 -27.01
C GLY A 168 19.74 17.38 -27.95
N GLU A 169 20.21 18.63 -28.02
CA GLU A 169 21.33 19.01 -28.87
C GLU A 169 22.68 18.56 -28.31
N LYS A 170 22.85 18.63 -26.99
CA LYS A 170 24.06 18.20 -26.29
C LYS A 170 23.70 17.49 -24.97
N VAL A 171 24.57 16.55 -24.62
CA VAL A 171 24.55 15.87 -23.32
C VAL A 171 25.95 15.78 -22.75
N LEU A 172 26.07 15.64 -21.43
CA LEU A 172 27.34 15.28 -20.79
C LEU A 172 27.33 13.77 -20.53
N ARG A 173 28.37 13.07 -20.95
CA ARG A 173 28.53 11.62 -20.75
C ARG A 173 29.73 11.32 -19.87
N ALA A 174 29.59 10.32 -19.00
CA ALA A 174 30.74 9.74 -18.31
C ALA A 174 31.62 8.99 -19.32
N LYS A 175 32.95 9.11 -19.20
CA LYS A 175 33.92 8.41 -20.02
C LYS A 175 34.41 7.18 -19.28
N ILE A 176 33.84 6.03 -19.58
CA ILE A 176 34.11 4.78 -18.87
C ILE A 176 34.60 3.68 -19.84
N ASP A 177 33.71 2.85 -20.37
CA ASP A 177 34.08 1.75 -21.25
C ASP A 177 32.90 1.34 -22.16
N MET A 178 32.99 1.66 -23.44
CA MET A 178 31.95 1.33 -24.43
C MET A 178 31.87 -0.18 -24.73
N ALA A 179 32.86 -0.98 -24.33
CA ALA A 179 32.88 -2.44 -24.49
C ALA A 179 32.42 -3.18 -23.21
N SER A 180 32.08 -2.47 -22.14
CA SER A 180 31.64 -3.09 -20.89
C SER A 180 30.47 -4.08 -21.11
N PRO A 181 30.48 -5.26 -20.50
CA PRO A 181 29.34 -6.16 -20.51
C PRO A 181 28.11 -5.56 -19.80
N ASN A 182 28.32 -4.63 -18.87
CA ASN A 182 27.26 -3.87 -18.22
C ASN A 182 26.94 -2.61 -19.04
N ILE A 183 25.77 -2.59 -19.65
CA ILE A 183 25.32 -1.47 -20.51
C ILE A 183 25.33 -0.13 -19.76
N ASN A 184 25.06 -0.14 -18.45
CA ASN A 184 25.07 1.09 -17.64
C ASN A 184 26.47 1.73 -17.54
N MET A 185 27.54 0.98 -17.81
CA MET A 185 28.93 1.46 -17.81
C MET A 185 29.44 1.90 -19.19
N ARG A 186 28.60 1.83 -20.24
CA ARG A 186 28.94 2.25 -21.59
C ARG A 186 28.70 3.74 -21.79
N ASP A 187 29.59 4.56 -21.28
CA ASP A 187 29.55 6.01 -21.31
C ASP A 187 28.14 6.59 -21.08
N PRO A 188 27.55 6.39 -19.90
CA PRO A 188 26.19 6.83 -19.63
C PRO A 188 26.04 8.34 -19.67
N ILE A 189 24.85 8.81 -20.05
CA ILE A 189 24.49 10.23 -19.96
C ILE A 189 24.36 10.60 -18.48
N ILE A 190 25.03 11.65 -18.05
CA ILE A 190 24.98 12.15 -16.67
C ILE A 190 24.31 13.51 -16.54
N TYR A 191 24.28 14.32 -17.62
CA TYR A 191 23.51 15.58 -17.71
C TYR A 191 22.84 15.70 -19.07
N ARG A 192 21.64 16.30 -19.06
CA ARG A 192 20.88 16.65 -20.27
C ARG A 192 20.47 18.10 -20.25
N VAL A 193 20.23 18.67 -21.44
CA VAL A 193 19.59 19.98 -21.60
C VAL A 193 18.08 19.80 -21.57
N ALA A 194 17.39 20.58 -20.77
CA ALA A 194 15.93 20.63 -20.68
C ALA A 194 15.48 22.05 -20.27
N HIS A 195 14.89 22.78 -21.20
CA HIS A 195 14.35 24.13 -20.94
C HIS A 195 12.94 24.00 -20.34
N MET A 196 12.87 23.68 -19.04
CA MET A 196 11.65 23.47 -18.31
C MET A 196 11.74 24.11 -16.93
N THR A 197 10.63 24.70 -16.49
CA THR A 197 10.50 25.25 -15.14
C THR A 197 10.46 24.12 -14.11
N HIS A 198 11.40 24.13 -13.18
CA HIS A 198 11.45 23.18 -12.07
C HIS A 198 10.57 23.66 -10.90
N HIS A 199 9.85 22.75 -10.23
CA HIS A 199 8.89 23.08 -9.18
C HIS A 199 9.49 23.83 -7.98
N ARG A 200 10.81 23.74 -7.73
CA ARG A 200 11.50 24.42 -6.62
C ARG A 200 12.52 25.45 -7.08
N THR A 201 13.32 25.15 -8.10
CA THR A 201 14.38 26.05 -8.56
C THR A 201 13.94 26.98 -9.70
N GLY A 202 12.69 26.84 -10.18
CA GLY A 202 12.18 27.66 -11.27
C GLY A 202 13.00 27.50 -12.55
N ASP A 203 13.41 28.59 -13.13
CA ASP A 203 14.17 28.63 -14.40
C ASP A 203 15.68 28.87 -14.17
N GLU A 204 16.17 28.65 -12.95
CA GLU A 204 17.59 28.80 -12.60
C GLU A 204 18.50 27.85 -13.39
N TRP A 205 17.99 26.62 -13.65
CA TRP A 205 18.70 25.57 -14.35
C TRP A 205 18.00 25.20 -15.65
N CYS A 206 18.78 24.97 -16.70
CA CYS A 206 18.33 24.36 -17.96
C CYS A 206 19.09 23.08 -18.31
N ILE A 207 20.00 22.64 -17.44
CA ILE A 207 20.63 21.33 -17.47
C ILE A 207 20.27 20.60 -16.19
N TYR A 208 19.98 19.31 -16.31
CA TYR A 208 19.54 18.48 -15.19
C TYR A 208 20.35 17.19 -15.14
N PRO A 209 20.80 16.78 -13.94
CA PRO A 209 21.52 15.51 -13.79
C PRO A 209 20.58 14.33 -14.04
N MET A 210 21.14 13.25 -14.57
CA MET A 210 20.44 11.97 -14.66
C MET A 210 20.49 11.26 -13.33
N TYR A 211 19.51 10.38 -13.09
CA TYR A 211 19.35 9.64 -11.83
C TYR A 211 20.65 8.95 -11.35
N ASP A 212 21.33 8.21 -12.23
CA ASP A 212 22.53 7.45 -11.87
C ASP A 212 23.74 8.32 -11.49
N PHE A 213 23.71 9.61 -11.85
CA PHE A 213 24.71 10.59 -11.42
C PHE A 213 24.28 11.33 -10.15
N ALA A 214 23.04 11.75 -10.08
CA ALA A 214 22.50 12.52 -8.96
C ALA A 214 22.43 11.70 -7.67
N HIS A 215 21.81 10.55 -7.73
CA HIS A 215 21.51 9.71 -6.56
C HIS A 215 22.76 9.34 -5.71
N PRO A 216 23.89 8.89 -6.28
CA PRO A 216 25.11 8.65 -5.49
C PRO A 216 25.61 9.91 -4.78
N ILE A 217 25.56 11.07 -5.44
CA ILE A 217 26.03 12.34 -4.87
C ILE A 217 25.11 12.80 -3.74
N GLU A 218 23.80 12.66 -3.90
CA GLU A 218 22.83 12.95 -2.84
C GLU A 218 23.13 12.12 -1.60
N ASP A 219 23.32 10.81 -1.75
CA ASP A 219 23.66 9.92 -0.66
C ASP A 219 24.97 10.33 0.04
N ALA A 220 26.01 10.68 -0.74
CA ALA A 220 27.29 11.09 -0.21
C ALA A 220 27.21 12.42 0.55
N VAL A 221 26.51 13.40 0.01
CA VAL A 221 26.36 14.73 0.63
C VAL A 221 25.57 14.66 1.94
N GLU A 222 24.56 13.80 2.01
CA GLU A 222 23.74 13.60 3.18
C GLU A 222 24.38 12.68 4.23
N GLY A 223 25.51 12.07 3.95
CA GLY A 223 26.19 11.14 4.85
C GLY A 223 25.42 9.83 5.02
N ILE A 224 24.67 9.40 4.00
CA ILE A 224 24.03 8.08 3.98
C ILE A 224 25.12 7.00 4.08
N THR A 225 24.90 6.01 4.93
CA THR A 225 25.84 4.90 5.10
C THR A 225 25.44 3.69 4.25
N HIS A 226 24.18 3.32 4.32
CA HIS A 226 23.62 2.16 3.62
C HIS A 226 22.47 2.62 2.72
N SER A 227 22.75 2.64 1.43
CA SER A 227 21.83 3.07 0.36
C SER A 227 21.04 1.86 -0.11
N ILE A 228 19.87 1.65 0.52
CA ILE A 228 19.07 0.43 0.34
C ILE A 228 18.02 0.67 -0.74
N CYS A 229 18.00 -0.18 -1.78
CA CYS A 229 17.11 -0.10 -2.92
C CYS A 229 16.66 -1.48 -3.39
N THR A 230 15.84 -1.54 -4.44
CA THR A 230 15.35 -2.80 -5.00
C THR A 230 16.34 -3.40 -6.01
N LEU A 231 16.21 -4.73 -6.28
CA LEU A 231 17.10 -5.47 -7.19
C LEU A 231 17.15 -4.93 -8.62
N GLU A 232 16.19 -4.13 -9.04
CA GLU A 232 16.24 -3.47 -10.35
C GLU A 232 17.43 -2.54 -10.52
N PHE A 233 18.08 -2.12 -9.43
CA PHE A 233 19.28 -1.28 -9.43
C PHE A 233 20.59 -2.06 -9.24
N GLU A 234 20.56 -3.38 -9.20
CA GLU A 234 21.78 -4.19 -8.99
C GLU A 234 22.82 -3.92 -10.07
N ASP A 235 22.42 -3.88 -11.34
CA ASP A 235 23.30 -3.58 -12.46
C ASP A 235 23.76 -2.10 -12.51
N HIS A 236 23.11 -1.23 -11.75
CA HIS A 236 23.48 0.19 -11.61
C HIS A 236 24.54 0.41 -10.51
N ARG A 237 24.75 -0.54 -9.60
CA ARG A 237 25.72 -0.39 -8.49
C ARG A 237 27.15 -0.08 -8.95
N PRO A 238 27.71 -0.71 -10.00
CA PRO A 238 29.04 -0.34 -10.49
C PRO A 238 29.14 1.14 -10.90
N LEU A 239 28.10 1.70 -11.50
CA LEU A 239 28.04 3.12 -11.86
C LEU A 239 27.88 4.00 -10.61
N TYR A 240 27.08 3.60 -9.64
CA TYR A 240 26.96 4.28 -8.36
C TYR A 240 28.32 4.43 -7.67
N ASP A 241 29.08 3.35 -7.55
CA ASP A 241 30.41 3.36 -6.96
C ASP A 241 31.41 4.20 -7.77
N TRP A 242 31.38 4.07 -9.11
CA TRP A 242 32.24 4.85 -9.99
C TRP A 242 32.00 6.36 -9.83
N VAL A 243 30.73 6.79 -9.78
CA VAL A 243 30.40 8.21 -9.60
C VAL A 243 30.97 8.74 -8.30
N ILE A 244 30.74 8.06 -7.17
CA ILE A 244 31.18 8.56 -5.86
C ILE A 244 32.70 8.60 -5.76
N ILE A 245 33.40 7.60 -6.28
CA ILE A 245 34.87 7.53 -6.25
C ILE A 245 35.46 8.61 -7.18
N GLU A 246 35.02 8.67 -8.41
CA GLU A 246 35.62 9.60 -9.39
C GLU A 246 35.28 11.07 -9.10
N THR A 247 34.16 11.34 -8.46
CA THR A 247 33.82 12.70 -7.96
C THR A 247 34.47 13.05 -6.64
N GLY A 248 35.18 12.09 -6.00
CA GLY A 248 36.00 12.32 -4.82
C GLY A 248 35.27 12.35 -3.48
N TYR A 249 34.07 11.78 -3.41
CA TYR A 249 33.32 11.63 -2.15
C TYR A 249 33.76 10.45 -1.31
N LYS A 250 34.32 9.40 -1.93
CA LYS A 250 34.99 8.28 -1.25
C LYS A 250 36.22 7.84 -2.04
N THR A 251 37.12 7.08 -1.42
CA THR A 251 38.39 6.65 -2.01
C THR A 251 38.42 5.15 -2.32
N SER A 252 37.57 4.36 -1.68
CA SER A 252 37.49 2.92 -1.88
C SER A 252 36.05 2.39 -1.82
N LEU A 253 35.85 1.14 -2.27
CA LEU A 253 34.57 0.45 -2.20
C LEU A 253 34.16 0.07 -0.76
N GLU A 254 35.09 0.05 0.17
CA GLU A 254 34.84 -0.30 1.57
C GLU A 254 34.22 0.86 2.36
N GLU A 255 34.45 2.09 1.91
CA GLU A 255 33.86 3.27 2.51
C GLU A 255 32.37 3.43 2.17
N ASN A 256 31.64 4.13 3.03
CA ASN A 256 30.23 4.49 2.79
C ASN A 256 30.12 5.76 1.91
N PRO A 257 29.00 5.95 1.21
CA PRO A 257 27.81 5.08 1.15
C PRO A 257 28.05 3.81 0.32
N LYS A 258 27.32 2.74 0.69
CA LYS A 258 27.26 1.48 -0.06
C LYS A 258 25.84 1.24 -0.54
N GLN A 259 25.66 0.94 -1.82
CA GLN A 259 24.35 0.52 -2.34
C GLN A 259 24.13 -0.97 -2.05
N ILE A 260 22.95 -1.29 -1.51
CA ILE A 260 22.53 -2.65 -1.16
C ILE A 260 21.15 -2.89 -1.73
N GLU A 261 20.95 -3.99 -2.45
CA GLU A 261 19.69 -4.29 -3.10
C GLU A 261 18.98 -5.45 -2.41
N PHE A 262 17.64 -5.35 -2.39
CA PHE A 262 16.74 -6.40 -1.89
C PHE A 262 15.60 -6.67 -2.87
N ALA A 263 14.97 -7.84 -2.74
CA ALA A 263 13.89 -8.26 -3.62
C ALA A 263 12.66 -7.34 -3.50
N LYS A 264 12.17 -6.87 -4.64
CA LYS A 264 10.94 -6.07 -4.76
C LYS A 264 9.73 -6.91 -4.32
N LEU A 265 8.78 -6.25 -3.67
CA LEU A 265 7.51 -6.88 -3.33
C LEU A 265 6.60 -6.97 -4.56
N TYR A 266 6.30 -8.19 -4.98
CA TYR A 266 5.22 -8.47 -5.94
C TYR A 266 4.04 -9.11 -5.19
N LEU A 267 2.91 -8.44 -5.23
CA LEU A 267 1.67 -8.91 -4.64
C LEU A 267 0.74 -9.41 -5.74
N THR A 268 0.15 -10.59 -5.56
CA THR A 268 -0.78 -11.17 -6.55
C THR A 268 -2.10 -10.42 -6.60
N ASN A 269 -2.80 -10.48 -7.72
CA ASN A 269 -4.16 -9.96 -7.94
C ASN A 269 -4.30 -8.45 -7.74
N VAL A 270 -3.23 -7.67 -7.90
CA VAL A 270 -3.21 -6.21 -7.74
C VAL A 270 -2.61 -5.50 -8.94
N VAL A 271 -2.98 -4.24 -9.11
CA VAL A 271 -2.40 -3.35 -10.12
C VAL A 271 -1.58 -2.28 -9.41
N THR A 272 -0.28 -2.20 -9.73
CA THR A 272 0.66 -1.22 -9.14
C THR A 272 1.27 -0.27 -10.15
N GLY A 273 1.23 -0.60 -11.44
CA GLY A 273 1.80 0.22 -12.50
C GLY A 273 1.04 1.54 -12.68
N LYS A 274 1.73 2.68 -12.54
CA LYS A 274 1.13 4.03 -12.63
C LYS A 274 0.31 4.24 -13.91
N ARG A 275 0.82 3.78 -15.06
CA ARG A 275 0.14 3.89 -16.36
C ARG A 275 -1.22 3.19 -16.34
N TYR A 276 -1.28 2.01 -15.75
CA TYR A 276 -2.50 1.21 -15.68
C TYR A 276 -3.51 1.79 -14.70
N ILE A 277 -3.06 2.23 -13.52
CA ILE A 277 -3.93 2.87 -12.53
C ILE A 277 -4.52 4.16 -13.10
N LYS A 278 -3.70 4.98 -13.77
CA LYS A 278 -4.15 6.19 -14.45
C LYS A 278 -5.28 5.88 -15.44
N LYS A 279 -5.11 4.83 -16.26
CA LYS A 279 -6.13 4.40 -17.20
C LYS A 279 -7.42 3.93 -16.51
N LEU A 280 -7.32 3.17 -15.41
CA LEU A 280 -8.49 2.75 -14.63
C LEU A 280 -9.27 3.94 -14.07
N VAL A 281 -8.59 5.01 -13.65
CA VAL A 281 -9.22 6.25 -13.18
C VAL A 281 -9.87 7.01 -14.33
N GLU A 282 -9.18 7.17 -15.46
CA GLU A 282 -9.69 7.87 -16.65
C GLU A 282 -10.90 7.16 -17.28
N ASP A 283 -10.89 5.84 -17.29
CA ASP A 283 -12.00 5.01 -17.80
C ASP A 283 -13.16 4.90 -16.79
N GLY A 284 -13.04 5.48 -15.59
CA GLY A 284 -14.07 5.42 -14.55
C GLY A 284 -14.28 4.04 -13.93
N VAL A 285 -13.32 3.12 -14.09
CA VAL A 285 -13.37 1.77 -13.48
C VAL A 285 -13.16 1.86 -11.97
N VAL A 286 -12.31 2.76 -11.54
CA VAL A 286 -12.05 3.08 -10.13
C VAL A 286 -12.35 4.55 -9.83
N ASP A 287 -12.69 4.84 -8.57
CA ASP A 287 -13.11 6.17 -8.08
C ASP A 287 -11.94 7.17 -7.90
N GLY A 288 -10.73 6.73 -8.09
CA GLY A 288 -9.51 7.52 -7.91
C GLY A 288 -8.35 6.65 -7.47
N TRP A 289 -7.22 7.30 -7.17
CA TRP A 289 -6.02 6.61 -6.68
C TRP A 289 -6.18 6.02 -5.27
N ASP A 290 -7.17 6.48 -4.53
CA ASP A 290 -7.56 6.02 -3.20
C ASP A 290 -8.70 5.00 -3.21
N ASP A 291 -9.10 4.49 -4.38
CA ASP A 291 -10.14 3.46 -4.48
C ASP A 291 -9.75 2.22 -3.68
N PRO A 292 -10.61 1.74 -2.77
CA PRO A 292 -10.30 0.59 -1.90
C PRO A 292 -9.95 -0.72 -2.60
N ARG A 293 -10.14 -0.83 -3.90
CA ARG A 293 -9.71 -1.98 -4.72
C ARG A 293 -8.23 -1.92 -5.11
N LEU A 294 -7.58 -0.77 -4.94
CA LEU A 294 -6.17 -0.57 -5.23
C LEU A 294 -5.32 -0.84 -3.98
N VAL A 295 -4.00 -0.86 -4.18
CA VAL A 295 -3.01 -1.05 -3.11
C VAL A 295 -2.06 0.15 -2.96
N SER A 296 -2.49 1.33 -3.39
CA SER A 296 -1.86 2.56 -2.92
C SER A 296 -2.01 2.68 -1.40
N ILE A 297 -1.11 3.34 -0.72
CA ILE A 297 -1.21 3.51 0.74
C ILE A 297 -2.49 4.27 1.09
N ALA A 298 -2.86 5.26 0.28
CA ALA A 298 -4.13 5.98 0.43
C ALA A 298 -5.35 5.05 0.30
N ALA A 299 -5.33 4.12 -0.67
CA ALA A 299 -6.41 3.14 -0.87
C ALA A 299 -6.50 2.14 0.30
N LEU A 300 -5.36 1.62 0.76
CA LEU A 300 -5.31 0.71 1.90
C LEU A 300 -5.85 1.38 3.17
N ARG A 301 -5.48 2.64 3.42
CA ARG A 301 -5.99 3.44 4.54
C ARG A 301 -7.50 3.65 4.45
N ARG A 302 -8.01 4.07 3.28
CA ARG A 302 -9.44 4.28 3.03
C ARG A 302 -10.23 2.98 3.19
N ARG A 303 -9.69 1.85 2.75
CA ARG A 303 -10.31 0.53 2.93
C ARG A 303 -10.38 0.14 4.41
N GLY A 304 -9.44 0.59 5.23
CA GLY A 304 -9.39 0.36 6.67
C GLY A 304 -8.21 -0.45 7.18
N PHE A 305 -7.19 -0.72 6.34
CA PHE A 305 -5.94 -1.29 6.82
C PHE A 305 -5.28 -0.39 7.85
N THR A 306 -4.53 -0.99 8.76
CA THR A 306 -3.81 -0.29 9.83
C THR A 306 -2.31 -0.28 9.54
N PRO A 307 -1.56 0.71 10.05
CA PRO A 307 -0.10 0.69 10.00
C PRO A 307 0.49 -0.59 10.59
N GLU A 308 -0.09 -1.08 11.70
CA GLU A 308 0.34 -2.31 12.37
C GLU A 308 0.16 -3.54 11.50
N SER A 309 -0.93 -3.63 10.75
CA SER A 309 -1.18 -4.74 9.82
C SER A 309 -0.20 -4.73 8.65
N ILE A 310 0.13 -3.54 8.13
CA ILE A 310 1.11 -3.39 7.05
C ILE A 310 2.51 -3.75 7.56
N LYS A 311 2.87 -3.32 8.77
CA LYS A 311 4.14 -3.71 9.39
C LYS A 311 4.23 -5.22 9.56
N MET A 312 3.19 -5.86 10.12
CA MET A 312 3.13 -7.31 10.28
C MET A 312 3.30 -8.03 8.92
N PHE A 313 2.65 -7.53 7.88
CA PHE A 313 2.77 -8.08 6.54
C PHE A 313 4.21 -7.97 6.00
N VAL A 314 4.84 -6.81 6.13
CA VAL A 314 6.23 -6.59 5.69
C VAL A 314 7.20 -7.49 6.47
N ASP A 315 7.01 -7.64 7.79
CA ASP A 315 7.81 -8.53 8.64
C ASP A 315 7.67 -10.00 8.21
N LEU A 316 6.46 -10.45 7.87
CA LEU A 316 6.21 -11.82 7.37
C LEU A 316 6.82 -12.08 5.98
N VAL A 317 6.78 -11.08 5.09
CA VAL A 317 7.42 -11.18 3.78
C VAL A 317 8.94 -11.31 3.92
N GLY A 318 9.51 -10.61 4.91
CA GLY A 318 10.94 -10.62 5.18
C GLY A 318 11.78 -9.88 4.15
N VAL A 319 13.09 -9.94 4.35
CA VAL A 319 14.10 -9.28 3.51
C VAL A 319 15.02 -10.32 2.89
N THR A 320 15.02 -10.40 1.57
CA THR A 320 15.78 -11.39 0.80
C THR A 320 16.22 -10.82 -0.56
N LYS A 321 17.19 -11.45 -1.19
CA LYS A 321 17.55 -11.20 -2.59
C LYS A 321 16.80 -12.12 -3.58
N ALA A 322 16.10 -13.14 -3.08
CA ALA A 322 15.31 -14.03 -3.93
C ALA A 322 14.00 -13.33 -4.35
N GLN A 323 13.85 -13.08 -5.64
CA GLN A 323 12.62 -12.51 -6.18
C GLN A 323 11.49 -13.53 -6.18
N GLY A 324 10.35 -13.17 -5.64
CA GLY A 324 9.15 -14.02 -5.58
C GLY A 324 7.87 -13.21 -5.49
N SER A 325 6.74 -13.88 -5.73
CA SER A 325 5.41 -13.31 -5.54
C SER A 325 4.88 -13.63 -4.14
N VAL A 326 4.19 -12.67 -3.55
CA VAL A 326 3.49 -12.81 -2.27
C VAL A 326 2.00 -12.83 -2.55
N GLU A 327 1.29 -13.81 -1.99
CA GLU A 327 -0.15 -13.93 -2.17
C GLU A 327 -0.92 -12.86 -1.39
N TYR A 328 -1.91 -12.23 -2.03
CA TYR A 328 -2.78 -11.22 -1.41
C TYR A 328 -3.44 -11.70 -0.11
N PRO A 329 -3.87 -12.97 0.04
CA PRO A 329 -4.40 -13.50 1.29
C PRO A 329 -3.49 -13.37 2.51
N MET A 330 -2.17 -13.26 2.35
CA MET A 330 -1.25 -12.97 3.45
C MET A 330 -1.47 -11.56 4.03
N LEU A 331 -1.69 -10.57 3.16
CA LEU A 331 -2.02 -9.21 3.59
C LEU A 331 -3.37 -9.18 4.33
N GLU A 332 -4.36 -9.91 3.83
CA GLU A 332 -5.67 -10.05 4.48
C GLU A 332 -5.57 -10.75 5.85
N TYR A 333 -4.72 -11.75 5.96
CA TYR A 333 -4.43 -12.41 7.24
C TYR A 333 -3.91 -11.40 8.28
N CYS A 334 -2.94 -10.56 7.91
CA CYS A 334 -2.36 -9.58 8.81
C CYS A 334 -3.38 -8.58 9.37
N ILE A 335 -4.30 -8.10 8.54
CA ILE A 335 -5.34 -7.18 9.04
C ILE A 335 -6.37 -7.90 9.93
N ARG A 336 -6.72 -9.15 9.65
CA ARG A 336 -7.60 -9.94 10.54
C ARG A 336 -6.98 -10.11 11.91
N GLU A 337 -5.71 -10.49 11.97
CA GLU A 337 -4.99 -10.69 13.25
C GLU A 337 -4.86 -9.37 14.01
N ASP A 338 -4.58 -8.27 13.34
CA ASP A 338 -4.47 -6.96 13.98
C ASP A 338 -5.81 -6.50 14.59
N LEU A 339 -6.92 -6.69 13.88
CA LEU A 339 -8.23 -6.20 14.31
C LEU A 339 -8.95 -7.12 15.30
N LYS A 340 -8.60 -8.38 15.35
CA LYS A 340 -9.30 -9.43 16.08
C LYS A 340 -9.63 -9.08 17.53
N LEU A 341 -8.69 -8.48 18.24
CA LEU A 341 -8.84 -8.08 19.65
C LEU A 341 -9.07 -6.58 19.86
N LYS A 342 -9.08 -5.78 18.79
CA LYS A 342 -9.09 -4.32 18.88
C LYS A 342 -10.44 -3.69 18.56
N VAL A 343 -11.33 -4.41 17.85
CA VAL A 343 -12.56 -3.81 17.35
C VAL A 343 -13.81 -4.39 17.98
N LYS A 344 -14.86 -3.58 18.08
CA LYS A 344 -16.19 -4.04 18.51
C LYS A 344 -16.80 -4.95 17.45
N ARG A 345 -17.49 -6.00 17.91
CA ARG A 345 -18.27 -6.91 17.08
C ARG A 345 -19.73 -6.48 17.12
N MET A 346 -20.21 -5.92 16.02
CA MET A 346 -21.53 -5.30 15.88
C MET A 346 -22.43 -6.18 15.03
N MET A 347 -23.73 -6.16 15.32
CA MET A 347 -24.73 -6.78 14.45
C MET A 347 -25.11 -5.81 13.33
N ALA A 348 -24.99 -6.28 12.09
CA ALA A 348 -25.33 -5.55 10.88
C ALA A 348 -25.99 -6.51 9.91
N ILE A 349 -27.10 -6.11 9.33
CA ILE A 349 -27.87 -6.88 8.35
C ILE A 349 -27.63 -6.29 6.98
N LEU A 350 -26.98 -7.04 6.11
CA LEU A 350 -26.58 -6.56 4.79
C LEU A 350 -27.68 -6.78 3.73
N ASP A 351 -28.41 -7.87 3.82
CA ASP A 351 -29.59 -8.17 2.99
C ASP A 351 -30.81 -8.43 3.89
N PRO A 352 -31.48 -7.37 4.35
CA PRO A 352 -32.49 -7.49 5.38
C PRO A 352 -33.80 -8.12 4.88
N VAL A 353 -34.37 -9.00 5.71
CA VAL A 353 -35.75 -9.44 5.67
C VAL A 353 -36.38 -9.22 7.04
N LYS A 354 -37.63 -8.75 7.05
CA LYS A 354 -38.36 -8.48 8.29
C LYS A 354 -38.72 -9.76 9.00
N LEU A 355 -38.59 -9.75 10.33
CA LEU A 355 -39.04 -10.81 11.22
C LEU A 355 -39.94 -10.19 12.29
N VAL A 356 -41.13 -10.75 12.48
CA VAL A 356 -42.09 -10.34 13.51
C VAL A 356 -42.25 -11.46 14.53
N ILE A 357 -42.14 -11.09 15.80
CA ILE A 357 -42.36 -12.01 16.91
C ILE A 357 -43.81 -11.82 17.40
N ASP A 358 -44.73 -12.68 16.95
CA ASP A 358 -46.17 -12.50 17.09
C ASP A 358 -46.63 -12.41 18.54
N ASN A 359 -46.03 -13.17 19.45
CA ASN A 359 -46.35 -13.20 20.88
C ASN A 359 -45.50 -12.22 21.72
N TYR A 360 -44.72 -11.32 21.12
CA TYR A 360 -43.99 -10.29 21.84
C TYR A 360 -44.84 -9.02 21.99
N PRO A 361 -44.83 -8.34 23.15
CA PRO A 361 -45.64 -7.13 23.37
C PRO A 361 -45.30 -6.02 22.36
N GLU A 362 -46.37 -5.33 21.87
CA GLU A 362 -46.27 -4.40 20.73
C GLU A 362 -45.27 -3.26 20.95
N ASP A 363 -45.38 -2.59 22.12
CA ASP A 363 -44.58 -1.37 22.42
C ASP A 363 -43.35 -1.66 23.30
N GLN A 364 -43.03 -2.93 23.56
CA GLN A 364 -41.95 -3.28 24.46
C GLN A 364 -40.60 -3.12 23.78
N VAL A 365 -39.69 -2.41 24.44
CA VAL A 365 -38.27 -2.36 24.08
C VAL A 365 -37.45 -2.90 25.25
N GLU A 366 -36.75 -3.97 25.03
CA GLU A 366 -35.77 -4.49 25.99
C GLU A 366 -34.35 -4.19 25.52
N TYR A 367 -33.43 -4.11 26.45
CA TYR A 367 -32.02 -3.90 26.13
C TYR A 367 -31.22 -5.12 26.52
N MET A 368 -30.65 -5.79 25.51
CA MET A 368 -29.81 -6.99 25.71
C MET A 368 -28.37 -6.57 25.98
N ASP A 369 -27.75 -7.25 26.95
CA ASP A 369 -26.32 -7.10 27.22
C ASP A 369 -25.52 -7.93 26.20
N VAL A 370 -24.71 -7.23 25.41
CA VAL A 370 -23.89 -7.86 24.36
C VAL A 370 -22.42 -7.49 24.56
N ALA A 371 -21.54 -8.48 24.61
CA ALA A 371 -20.12 -8.24 24.70
C ALA A 371 -19.62 -7.49 23.45
N ASN A 372 -18.82 -6.44 23.68
CA ASN A 372 -18.22 -5.68 22.59
C ASN A 372 -17.22 -6.53 21.77
N ASN A 373 -16.52 -7.44 22.46
CA ASN A 373 -15.67 -8.43 21.83
C ASN A 373 -15.53 -9.65 22.75
N GLN A 374 -15.98 -10.83 22.31
CA GLN A 374 -15.93 -12.04 23.13
C GLN A 374 -14.52 -12.54 23.43
N GLU A 375 -13.54 -12.20 22.58
CA GLU A 375 -12.13 -12.56 22.75
C GLU A 375 -11.33 -11.53 23.56
N ASN A 376 -11.90 -10.33 23.77
CA ASN A 376 -11.32 -9.27 24.60
C ASN A 376 -12.36 -8.72 25.59
N PRO A 377 -12.56 -9.37 26.75
CA PRO A 377 -13.53 -8.95 27.76
C PRO A 377 -13.31 -7.53 28.32
N GLU A 378 -12.07 -7.02 28.24
CA GLU A 378 -11.74 -5.65 28.70
C GLU A 378 -12.47 -4.55 27.90
N MET A 379 -12.94 -4.87 26.71
CA MET A 379 -13.76 -3.96 25.91
C MET A 379 -15.18 -3.76 26.49
N GLY A 380 -15.58 -4.54 27.49
CA GLY A 380 -16.88 -4.41 28.16
C GLY A 380 -18.06 -4.88 27.32
N THR A 381 -19.23 -4.40 27.68
CA THR A 381 -20.51 -4.73 27.06
C THR A 381 -21.25 -3.46 26.62
N ARG A 382 -22.25 -3.66 25.76
CA ARG A 382 -23.21 -2.61 25.35
C ARG A 382 -24.64 -3.10 25.46
N LYS A 383 -25.58 -2.16 25.47
CA LYS A 383 -27.01 -2.43 25.48
C LYS A 383 -27.55 -2.35 24.04
N VAL A 384 -28.12 -3.44 23.55
CA VAL A 384 -28.71 -3.54 22.21
C VAL A 384 -30.23 -3.63 22.32
N PRO A 385 -31.00 -2.73 21.70
CA PRO A 385 -32.45 -2.73 21.79
C PRO A 385 -33.05 -3.91 21.03
N PHE A 386 -33.96 -4.63 21.70
CA PHE A 386 -34.76 -5.74 21.18
C PHE A 386 -36.23 -5.33 21.14
N THR A 387 -36.87 -5.53 20.02
CA THR A 387 -38.26 -5.13 19.77
C THR A 387 -39.04 -6.25 19.09
N LYS A 388 -40.37 -6.11 18.98
CA LYS A 388 -41.24 -7.07 18.32
C LYS A 388 -40.85 -7.31 16.86
N GLU A 389 -40.53 -6.24 16.14
CA GLU A 389 -40.07 -6.31 14.76
C GLU A 389 -38.54 -6.20 14.68
N LEU A 390 -37.94 -7.12 13.97
CA LEU A 390 -36.50 -7.20 13.73
C LEU A 390 -36.21 -7.32 12.24
N TYR A 391 -34.94 -7.11 11.88
CA TYR A 391 -34.36 -7.56 10.62
C TYR A 391 -33.35 -8.67 10.88
N ILE A 392 -33.34 -9.66 9.98
CA ILE A 392 -32.33 -10.72 9.91
C ILE A 392 -31.79 -10.80 8.49
N GLU A 393 -30.66 -11.51 8.29
CA GLU A 393 -30.16 -11.78 6.95
C GLU A 393 -31.14 -12.68 6.19
N ARG A 394 -31.45 -12.33 4.95
CA ARG A 394 -32.32 -13.13 4.09
C ARG A 394 -31.80 -14.55 3.90
N GLU A 395 -30.50 -14.75 3.83
CA GLU A 395 -29.87 -16.07 3.73
C GLU A 395 -30.02 -16.96 5.00
N ASP A 396 -30.41 -16.38 6.11
CA ASP A 396 -30.67 -17.10 7.35
C ASP A 396 -32.03 -17.79 7.40
N PHE A 397 -32.83 -17.61 6.34
CA PHE A 397 -34.14 -18.26 6.20
C PHE A 397 -34.25 -19.02 4.87
N MET A 398 -34.82 -20.23 4.92
CA MET A 398 -35.24 -21.03 3.76
C MET A 398 -36.54 -21.75 4.09
N GLU A 399 -37.50 -21.75 3.15
CA GLU A 399 -38.75 -22.54 3.34
C GLU A 399 -38.50 -24.04 3.23
N GLU A 400 -37.69 -24.45 2.25
CA GLU A 400 -37.33 -25.84 1.97
C GLU A 400 -35.80 -26.00 2.08
N PRO A 401 -35.25 -26.12 3.30
CA PRO A 401 -33.81 -26.14 3.48
C PRO A 401 -33.19 -27.49 3.05
N PRO A 402 -31.94 -27.49 2.59
CA PRO A 402 -31.17 -28.70 2.35
C PRO A 402 -30.81 -29.41 3.66
N LYS A 403 -30.43 -30.67 3.55
CA LYS A 403 -29.90 -31.43 4.71
C LYS A 403 -28.73 -30.67 5.34
N LYS A 404 -28.68 -30.62 6.70
CA LYS A 404 -27.67 -29.91 7.48
C LYS A 404 -27.75 -28.38 7.42
N TYR A 405 -28.89 -27.80 7.07
CA TYR A 405 -29.17 -26.39 7.27
C TYR A 405 -29.58 -26.14 8.73
N PHE A 406 -28.81 -25.34 9.46
CA PHE A 406 -29.02 -25.10 10.89
C PHE A 406 -29.49 -23.67 11.20
N ARG A 407 -30.13 -23.02 10.22
CA ARG A 407 -30.69 -21.68 10.35
C ARG A 407 -32.23 -21.77 10.40
N MET A 408 -32.92 -20.69 10.13
CA MET A 408 -34.38 -20.63 10.28
C MET A 408 -35.13 -21.22 9.09
N PHE A 409 -36.15 -22.02 9.39
CA PHE A 409 -37.16 -22.52 8.44
C PHE A 409 -38.47 -22.81 9.19
N PRO A 410 -39.62 -22.95 8.49
CA PRO A 410 -40.90 -23.19 9.15
C PRO A 410 -40.85 -24.37 10.13
N GLY A 411 -41.29 -24.14 11.39
CA GLY A 411 -41.29 -25.12 12.46
C GLY A 411 -39.95 -25.31 13.15
N ASN A 412 -38.87 -24.66 12.70
CA ASN A 412 -37.56 -24.77 13.36
C ASN A 412 -37.35 -23.67 14.42
N GLU A 413 -36.70 -24.07 15.50
CA GLU A 413 -36.26 -23.14 16.55
C GLU A 413 -34.79 -22.76 16.38
N VAL A 414 -34.51 -21.46 16.45
CA VAL A 414 -33.16 -20.90 16.43
C VAL A 414 -32.97 -19.92 17.59
N ARG A 415 -31.71 -19.67 17.94
CA ARG A 415 -31.34 -18.65 18.91
C ARG A 415 -31.11 -17.33 18.21
N LEU A 416 -31.82 -16.29 18.62
CA LEU A 416 -31.41 -14.91 18.32
C LEU A 416 -30.28 -14.53 19.27
N MET A 417 -29.13 -14.15 18.69
CA MET A 417 -27.88 -13.91 19.42
C MET A 417 -28.08 -13.01 20.65
N ASN A 418 -27.69 -13.48 21.84
CA ASN A 418 -27.84 -12.78 23.13
C ASN A 418 -29.27 -12.37 23.49
N ALA A 419 -30.29 -12.89 22.83
CA ALA A 419 -31.69 -12.53 23.08
C ALA A 419 -32.54 -13.78 23.47
N TYR A 420 -33.35 -14.30 22.58
CA TYR A 420 -34.30 -15.37 22.84
C TYR A 420 -34.21 -16.50 21.84
N TYR A 421 -34.77 -17.64 22.19
CA TYR A 421 -35.10 -18.68 21.22
C TYR A 421 -36.42 -18.33 20.55
N VAL A 422 -36.45 -18.45 19.21
CA VAL A 422 -37.65 -18.22 18.41
C VAL A 422 -37.93 -19.39 17.49
N THR A 423 -39.20 -19.69 17.29
CA THR A 423 -39.66 -20.72 16.37
C THR A 423 -40.42 -20.09 15.22
N CYS A 424 -40.01 -20.37 14.00
CA CYS A 424 -40.71 -19.86 12.80
C CYS A 424 -42.08 -20.54 12.65
N THR A 425 -43.11 -19.72 12.47
CA THR A 425 -44.52 -20.16 12.32
C THR A 425 -45.05 -20.00 10.90
N GLY A 426 -44.42 -19.12 10.08
CA GLY A 426 -44.86 -18.87 8.71
C GLY A 426 -44.17 -17.67 8.08
N VAL A 427 -44.58 -17.33 6.86
CA VAL A 427 -44.05 -16.19 6.09
C VAL A 427 -45.17 -15.50 5.34
N ASP A 428 -44.98 -14.19 5.09
CA ASP A 428 -45.74 -13.43 4.11
C ASP A 428 -44.93 -13.27 2.84
N LYS A 429 -45.61 -13.26 1.69
CA LYS A 429 -44.99 -13.10 0.38
C LYS A 429 -45.66 -11.98 -0.42
N ASP A 430 -44.90 -11.37 -1.29
CA ASP A 430 -45.41 -10.43 -2.29
C ASP A 430 -46.06 -11.16 -3.48
N GLU A 431 -46.58 -10.38 -4.45
CA GLU A 431 -47.23 -10.89 -5.67
C GLU A 431 -46.31 -11.76 -6.55
N ASN A 432 -44.97 -11.59 -6.38
CA ASN A 432 -43.97 -12.33 -7.13
C ASN A 432 -43.47 -13.59 -6.36
N GLY A 433 -44.02 -13.83 -5.15
CA GLY A 433 -43.63 -14.95 -4.30
C GLY A 433 -42.37 -14.70 -3.46
N ASN A 434 -41.84 -13.47 -3.42
CA ASN A 434 -40.71 -13.13 -2.55
C ASN A 434 -41.16 -12.97 -1.11
N ILE A 435 -40.37 -13.50 -0.19
CA ILE A 435 -40.63 -13.38 1.26
C ILE A 435 -40.45 -11.92 1.69
N THR A 436 -41.49 -11.33 2.26
CA THR A 436 -41.52 -9.95 2.77
C THR A 436 -41.46 -9.90 4.29
N CYS A 437 -41.98 -10.92 4.97
CA CYS A 437 -41.96 -11.01 6.42
C CYS A 437 -41.90 -12.46 6.88
N ILE A 438 -41.17 -12.72 7.95
CA ILE A 438 -41.08 -14.00 8.63
C ILE A 438 -41.80 -13.86 9.98
N HIS A 439 -42.71 -14.79 10.29
CA HIS A 439 -43.42 -14.82 11.55
C HIS A 439 -42.81 -15.86 12.50
N CYS A 440 -42.61 -15.46 13.76
CA CYS A 440 -42.05 -16.30 14.80
C CYS A 440 -42.81 -16.14 16.12
N THR A 441 -42.67 -17.12 16.99
CA THR A 441 -42.96 -16.99 18.41
C THR A 441 -41.69 -17.13 19.23
N TYR A 442 -41.58 -16.40 20.34
CA TYR A 442 -40.42 -16.50 21.23
C TYR A 442 -40.75 -17.23 22.53
N ASP A 443 -39.73 -17.78 23.17
CA ASP A 443 -39.81 -18.37 24.50
C ASP A 443 -39.20 -17.39 25.52
N PRO A 444 -40.06 -16.78 26.40
CA PRO A 444 -39.60 -15.75 27.37
C PRO A 444 -38.56 -16.28 28.39
N GLU A 445 -38.56 -17.61 28.67
CA GLU A 445 -37.63 -18.22 29.63
C GLU A 445 -36.19 -18.30 29.11
N THR A 446 -35.97 -18.07 27.80
CA THR A 446 -34.68 -18.24 27.16
C THR A 446 -33.86 -16.94 27.06
N LYS A 447 -34.24 -15.89 27.78
CA LYS A 447 -33.61 -14.57 27.73
C LYS A 447 -32.10 -14.63 27.96
N GLY A 448 -31.36 -13.85 27.16
CA GLY A 448 -29.91 -13.63 27.32
C GLY A 448 -29.02 -14.68 26.69
N GLY A 449 -29.56 -15.68 26.03
CA GLY A 449 -28.78 -16.65 25.26
C GLY A 449 -28.00 -17.70 26.07
N ASN A 450 -28.07 -17.71 27.40
CA ASN A 450 -27.38 -18.63 28.27
C ASN A 450 -28.29 -19.78 28.79
N PHE A 451 -29.46 -19.92 28.19
CA PHE A 451 -30.40 -20.94 28.58
C PHE A 451 -29.85 -22.37 28.28
N THR A 452 -29.93 -23.25 29.27
CA THR A 452 -29.36 -24.61 29.19
C THR A 452 -30.42 -25.72 29.15
N GLY A 453 -31.70 -25.36 29.24
CA GLY A 453 -32.80 -26.31 29.34
C GLY A 453 -33.00 -27.20 28.11
N ARG A 454 -32.61 -26.72 26.92
CA ARG A 454 -32.58 -27.47 25.66
C ARG A 454 -31.51 -26.93 24.70
N LYS A 455 -31.05 -27.80 23.83
CA LYS A 455 -30.00 -27.44 22.85
C LYS A 455 -30.63 -27.03 21.52
N VAL A 456 -30.31 -25.83 21.07
CA VAL A 456 -30.64 -25.31 19.74
C VAL A 456 -29.37 -25.20 18.90
N LYS A 457 -29.40 -25.68 17.66
CA LYS A 457 -28.20 -25.75 16.80
C LYS A 457 -27.89 -24.44 16.08
N GLY A 458 -28.89 -23.63 15.75
CA GLY A 458 -28.71 -22.40 14.96
C GLY A 458 -28.69 -21.15 15.84
N THR A 459 -27.73 -20.26 15.59
CA THR A 459 -27.70 -18.92 16.15
C THR A 459 -27.59 -17.92 15.00
N ILE A 460 -28.50 -16.94 14.96
CA ILE A 460 -28.51 -15.89 13.96
C ILE A 460 -28.44 -14.50 14.63
N HIS A 461 -27.88 -13.53 13.94
CA HIS A 461 -27.85 -12.15 14.40
C HIS A 461 -29.04 -11.37 13.87
N TRP A 462 -29.33 -10.25 14.48
CA TRP A 462 -30.54 -9.48 14.27
C TRP A 462 -30.32 -8.00 14.59
N VAL A 463 -31.18 -7.14 14.05
CA VAL A 463 -31.24 -5.71 14.41
C VAL A 463 -32.70 -5.28 14.55
N SER A 464 -33.00 -4.47 15.57
CA SER A 464 -34.34 -3.91 15.76
C SER A 464 -34.79 -3.09 14.56
N ALA A 465 -35.98 -3.35 14.04
CA ALA A 465 -36.50 -2.64 12.87
C ALA A 465 -36.81 -1.16 13.19
N SER A 466 -37.28 -0.84 14.40
CA SER A 466 -37.65 0.50 14.81
C SER A 466 -36.47 1.33 15.37
N ARG A 467 -35.39 0.69 15.78
CA ARG A 467 -34.22 1.32 16.41
C ARG A 467 -32.94 1.24 15.59
N GLY A 468 -32.87 0.35 14.60
CA GLY A 468 -31.74 0.22 13.70
C GLY A 468 -31.54 1.47 12.84
N ILE A 469 -30.34 1.63 12.32
CA ILE A 469 -29.98 2.71 11.40
C ILE A 469 -29.70 2.16 10.02
N ASN A 470 -29.93 2.96 9.00
CA ASN A 470 -29.61 2.61 7.62
C ASN A 470 -28.18 3.04 7.28
N ALA A 471 -27.51 2.22 6.49
CA ALA A 471 -26.18 2.54 5.97
C ALA A 471 -25.97 1.92 4.58
N GLU A 472 -25.03 2.48 3.84
CA GLU A 472 -24.46 1.87 2.64
C GLU A 472 -23.27 1.00 3.05
N VAL A 473 -23.21 -0.19 2.48
CA VAL A 473 -22.06 -1.11 2.68
C VAL A 473 -21.48 -1.46 1.32
N ARG A 474 -20.16 -1.36 1.20
CA ARG A 474 -19.39 -1.67 -0.01
C ARG A 474 -18.56 -2.91 0.20
N LEU A 475 -18.76 -3.90 -0.65
CA LEU A 475 -18.02 -5.15 -0.65
C LEU A 475 -17.03 -5.11 -1.82
N TYR A 476 -15.76 -5.31 -1.52
CA TYR A 476 -14.69 -5.27 -2.51
C TYR A 476 -14.12 -6.66 -2.75
N ASP A 477 -13.82 -6.95 -4.01
CA ASP A 477 -13.08 -8.12 -4.45
C ASP A 477 -11.86 -7.68 -5.27
N ASN A 478 -10.99 -8.61 -5.66
CA ASN A 478 -9.81 -8.30 -6.46
C ASN A 478 -10.21 -7.67 -7.80
N ILE A 479 -9.53 -6.60 -8.16
CA ILE A 479 -9.80 -5.88 -9.41
C ILE A 479 -9.36 -6.66 -10.64
N VAL A 480 -8.33 -7.49 -10.50
CA VAL A 480 -7.82 -8.41 -11.52
C VAL A 480 -7.68 -9.81 -10.93
N ASP A 481 -7.72 -10.83 -11.80
CA ASP A 481 -7.52 -12.23 -11.43
C ASP A 481 -6.34 -12.78 -12.26
N GLU A 482 -5.20 -13.00 -11.59
CA GLU A 482 -3.97 -13.48 -12.25
C GLU A 482 -4.11 -14.88 -12.84
N GLU A 483 -4.96 -15.74 -12.28
CA GLU A 483 -5.21 -17.07 -12.82
C GLU A 483 -5.88 -17.01 -14.20
N LYS A 484 -6.68 -15.95 -14.44
CA LYS A 484 -7.31 -15.68 -15.75
C LYS A 484 -6.45 -14.81 -16.67
N GLY A 485 -5.30 -14.35 -16.16
CA GLY A 485 -4.44 -13.38 -16.81
C GLY A 485 -4.85 -11.93 -16.53
N VAL A 486 -3.87 -11.09 -16.24
CA VAL A 486 -4.07 -9.65 -15.96
C VAL A 486 -4.48 -8.90 -17.24
N TYR A 487 -4.02 -9.37 -18.39
CA TYR A 487 -4.25 -8.75 -19.69
C TYR A 487 -4.92 -9.71 -20.66
N ASN A 488 -5.82 -9.16 -21.47
CA ASN A 488 -6.41 -9.82 -22.63
C ASN A 488 -5.39 -9.88 -23.80
N GLU A 489 -5.68 -10.65 -24.85
CA GLU A 489 -4.85 -10.77 -26.05
C GLU A 489 -4.62 -9.42 -26.76
N ASP A 490 -5.57 -8.50 -26.67
CA ASP A 490 -5.49 -7.14 -27.23
C ASP A 490 -4.71 -6.13 -26.36
N GLY A 491 -4.14 -6.60 -25.22
CA GLY A 491 -3.39 -5.78 -24.28
C GLY A 491 -4.23 -4.94 -23.31
N SER A 492 -5.56 -5.03 -23.37
CA SER A 492 -6.45 -4.45 -22.37
C SER A 492 -6.38 -5.23 -21.05
N MET A 493 -6.70 -4.56 -19.93
CA MET A 493 -6.74 -5.24 -18.63
C MET A 493 -8.00 -6.10 -18.50
N ASN A 494 -7.83 -7.32 -18.00
CA ASN A 494 -8.92 -8.23 -17.67
C ASN A 494 -9.53 -7.87 -16.30
N ILE A 495 -10.42 -6.88 -16.29
CA ILE A 495 -11.01 -6.34 -15.05
C ILE A 495 -12.15 -7.24 -14.58
N ASN A 496 -12.15 -7.56 -13.29
CA ASN A 496 -13.25 -8.25 -12.63
C ASN A 496 -14.46 -7.30 -12.52
N PRO A 497 -15.56 -7.56 -13.26
CA PRO A 497 -16.74 -6.71 -13.24
C PRO A 497 -17.46 -6.70 -11.88
N ASN A 498 -17.21 -7.72 -11.05
CA ASN A 498 -17.80 -7.89 -9.73
C ASN A 498 -16.85 -7.43 -8.59
N SER A 499 -15.83 -6.65 -8.92
CA SER A 499 -14.86 -6.15 -7.94
C SER A 499 -15.44 -5.20 -6.88
N LEU A 500 -16.63 -4.64 -7.14
CA LEU A 500 -17.37 -3.78 -6.22
C LEU A 500 -18.85 -4.13 -6.22
N THR A 501 -19.40 -4.44 -5.04
CA THR A 501 -20.84 -4.58 -4.80
C THR A 501 -21.28 -3.53 -3.78
N ILE A 502 -22.28 -2.71 -4.14
CA ILE A 502 -22.83 -1.66 -3.29
C ILE A 502 -24.17 -2.10 -2.75
N LEU A 503 -24.31 -2.18 -1.43
CA LEU A 503 -25.53 -2.53 -0.71
C LEU A 503 -26.07 -1.27 -0.04
N LYS A 504 -27.22 -0.75 -0.47
CA LYS A 504 -27.75 0.55 -0.04
C LYS A 504 -28.75 0.49 1.12
N ASN A 505 -29.30 -0.69 1.39
CA ASN A 505 -30.40 -0.88 2.33
C ASN A 505 -30.00 -1.72 3.54
N CYS A 506 -28.74 -1.62 3.98
CA CYS A 506 -28.28 -2.33 5.15
C CYS A 506 -28.85 -1.70 6.43
N VAL A 507 -29.14 -2.55 7.42
CA VAL A 507 -29.68 -2.13 8.74
C VAL A 507 -28.70 -2.55 9.82
N LEU A 508 -28.24 -1.58 10.60
CA LEU A 508 -27.17 -1.73 11.58
C LEU A 508 -27.65 -1.40 12.99
N GLU A 509 -26.96 -1.92 14.00
CA GLU A 509 -27.19 -1.54 15.39
C GLU A 509 -27.14 0.00 15.57
N PRO A 510 -28.03 0.57 16.40
CA PRO A 510 -28.12 2.01 16.56
C PRO A 510 -26.87 2.69 17.13
N GLU A 511 -26.03 1.96 17.90
CA GLU A 511 -24.76 2.51 18.40
C GLU A 511 -23.82 2.96 17.26
N LEU A 512 -23.91 2.33 16.09
CA LEU A 512 -23.13 2.69 14.91
C LEU A 512 -23.47 4.07 14.33
N ALA A 513 -24.56 4.71 14.77
CA ALA A 513 -24.85 6.10 14.40
C ALA A 513 -23.76 7.09 14.87
N ASN A 514 -22.99 6.72 15.90
CA ASN A 514 -21.90 7.51 16.45
C ASN A 514 -20.54 7.22 15.77
N ALA A 515 -20.50 6.30 14.82
CA ALA A 515 -19.27 5.93 14.12
C ALA A 515 -18.73 7.12 13.30
N ARG A 516 -17.42 7.28 13.32
CA ARG A 516 -16.68 8.34 12.64
C ARG A 516 -15.88 7.78 11.48
N PRO A 517 -15.51 8.60 10.49
CA PRO A 517 -14.59 8.18 9.45
C PRO A 517 -13.35 7.48 10.02
N GLU A 518 -12.98 6.37 9.38
CA GLU A 518 -11.87 5.48 9.75
C GLU A 518 -12.10 4.60 11.00
N ASP A 519 -13.23 4.70 11.71
CA ASP A 519 -13.60 3.72 12.72
C ASP A 519 -13.79 2.34 12.11
N ARG A 520 -13.33 1.31 12.81
CA ARG A 520 -13.33 -0.09 12.35
C ARG A 520 -14.15 -0.96 13.28
N PHE A 521 -14.88 -1.89 12.66
CA PHE A 521 -15.75 -2.83 13.36
C PHE A 521 -15.66 -4.21 12.71
N GLN A 522 -15.94 -5.25 13.47
CA GLN A 522 -16.33 -6.53 12.92
C GLN A 522 -17.86 -6.54 12.81
N PHE A 523 -18.41 -6.77 11.62
CA PHE A 523 -19.81 -7.12 11.48
C PHE A 523 -19.95 -8.63 11.65
N VAL A 524 -20.72 -9.03 12.63
CA VAL A 524 -20.90 -10.43 13.05
C VAL A 524 -21.20 -11.29 11.82
N ARG A 525 -20.42 -12.35 11.62
CA ARG A 525 -20.51 -13.31 10.51
C ARG A 525 -20.18 -12.75 9.10
N ASN A 526 -20.00 -11.44 8.95
CA ASN A 526 -19.81 -10.79 7.64
C ASN A 526 -18.35 -10.41 7.32
N GLY A 527 -17.60 -9.93 8.30
CA GLY A 527 -16.22 -9.48 8.09
C GLY A 527 -15.84 -8.29 8.94
N TYR A 528 -14.71 -7.66 8.55
CA TYR A 528 -14.25 -6.41 9.15
C TYR A 528 -14.56 -5.26 8.22
N PHE A 529 -15.01 -4.15 8.78
CA PHE A 529 -15.51 -2.99 8.05
C PHE A 529 -14.93 -1.70 8.62
N CYS A 530 -14.75 -0.72 7.76
CA CYS A 530 -14.25 0.61 8.10
C CYS A 530 -15.20 1.68 7.57
N VAL A 531 -15.47 2.70 8.37
CA VAL A 531 -16.25 3.86 7.92
C VAL A 531 -15.46 4.62 6.88
N ASP A 532 -16.01 4.77 5.68
CA ASP A 532 -15.38 5.47 4.57
C ASP A 532 -15.10 6.94 4.93
N ASN A 533 -13.86 7.38 4.74
CA ASN A 533 -13.43 8.73 5.09
C ASN A 533 -13.73 9.81 4.05
N LYS A 534 -14.20 9.42 2.87
CA LYS A 534 -14.49 10.31 1.73
C LYS A 534 -15.99 10.50 1.53
N ASP A 535 -16.75 9.40 1.60
CA ASP A 535 -18.16 9.37 1.22
C ASP A 535 -19.12 9.36 2.41
N SER A 536 -18.65 9.08 3.63
CA SER A 536 -19.47 9.26 4.85
C SER A 536 -19.57 10.75 5.19
N LYS A 537 -20.71 11.35 4.89
CA LYS A 537 -20.94 12.81 5.09
C LYS A 537 -22.30 13.06 5.72
N GLY A 538 -22.34 13.94 6.73
CA GLY A 538 -23.57 14.25 7.44
C GLY A 538 -24.17 13.00 8.11
N ASN A 539 -25.43 12.69 7.78
CA ASN A 539 -26.12 11.51 8.29
C ASN A 539 -25.96 10.25 7.43
N VAL A 540 -25.17 10.32 6.37
CA VAL A 540 -24.91 9.17 5.48
C VAL A 540 -23.68 8.45 5.96
N LEU A 541 -23.86 7.18 6.39
CA LEU A 541 -22.78 6.28 6.76
C LEU A 541 -22.51 5.32 5.62
N VAL A 542 -21.24 5.24 5.23
CA VAL A 542 -20.73 4.30 4.24
C VAL A 542 -19.66 3.44 4.88
N PHE A 543 -19.81 2.14 4.81
CA PHE A 543 -18.85 1.18 5.35
C PHE A 543 -18.16 0.41 4.22
N ASN A 544 -16.84 0.43 4.23
CA ASN A 544 -16.01 -0.38 3.33
C ASN A 544 -15.67 -1.70 4.01
N ARG A 545 -15.94 -2.83 3.35
CA ARG A 545 -15.42 -4.11 3.84
C ARG A 545 -13.91 -4.14 3.65
N ILE A 546 -13.19 -4.25 4.77
CA ILE A 546 -11.74 -4.42 4.77
C ILE A 546 -11.41 -5.81 4.26
N VAL A 547 -12.00 -6.83 4.90
CA VAL A 547 -11.72 -8.24 4.65
C VAL A 547 -12.87 -9.11 5.17
N SER A 548 -13.10 -10.26 4.55
CA SER A 548 -14.03 -11.29 5.05
C SER A 548 -13.46 -12.00 6.30
N LEU A 549 -14.29 -12.75 7.02
CA LEU A 549 -13.84 -13.53 8.19
C LEU A 549 -13.02 -14.77 7.83
N LYS A 550 -13.28 -15.36 6.65
CA LYS A 550 -12.59 -16.58 6.20
C LYS A 550 -11.22 -16.23 5.63
N SER A 551 -10.19 -16.96 6.03
CA SER A 551 -8.85 -16.87 5.47
C SER A 551 -8.55 -18.09 4.60
N SER A 552 -8.01 -17.87 3.41
CA SER A 552 -7.37 -18.91 2.60
C SER A 552 -5.88 -19.07 2.93
N PHE A 553 -5.28 -18.09 3.61
CA PHE A 553 -3.90 -18.14 4.06
C PHE A 553 -3.77 -18.83 5.42
N LYS A 554 -2.75 -19.67 5.56
CA LYS A 554 -2.36 -20.29 6.84
C LYS A 554 -0.86 -20.11 7.02
N LEU A 555 -0.44 -19.62 8.20
CA LEU A 555 0.97 -19.65 8.58
C LEU A 555 1.45 -21.10 8.58
N GLN A 556 2.49 -21.37 7.82
CA GLN A 556 3.22 -22.63 7.95
C GLN A 556 3.95 -22.58 9.31
N LYS A 557 3.65 -23.57 10.18
CA LYS A 557 4.31 -23.71 11.48
C LYS A 557 5.74 -24.20 11.30
#